data_a962df0f233f91582e3a7490f9dfc056
#
_entry.id   a962df0f233f91582e3a7490f9dfc056
#
_cell.length_a   1.000
_cell.length_b   1.000
_cell.length_c   1.000
_cell.angle_alpha   90.00
_cell.angle_beta   90.00
_cell.angle_gamma   90.00
#
_symmetry.space_group_name_H-M   'P 1'
#
loop_
_entity.id
_entity.type
_entity.pdbx_description
1 polymer ?
#
loop_
_entity_poly.entity_id
_entity_poly.type
_entity_poly.pdbx_seq_one_letter_code
_entity_poly.pdbx_strand_id
1 'polypeptide(L)'
;TTVSGPHRFADARHWWQKQLEKLAVNNTVHGSGTGPVLFSSFSFSPEDVSVLVIPQVVVGTKAGKSWMTWIGSGAQPVLNTTVEQLSNGEMKWNEEPQADVQWKQRVSTAVSRIQKGDLDKVVLARDITVSSNKAIDPRVILNKLAVEYPTTWKFANSGLVGATPELLLRLSRGMVTSRVLAGTISKTGDDAKDLALAGSLARSSKDLEEHEYAVRSVADAIEPF
;
A
#
# COMPACT_ATOMS: atom_id res chain seq x y z
N THR A 1 -12.29 12.26 -7.13
CA THR A 1 -13.62 11.63 -7.10
C THR A 1 -13.60 10.34 -6.32
N THR A 2 -14.76 9.78 -6.07
CA THR A 2 -14.93 8.53 -5.34
C THR A 2 -15.79 7.55 -6.13
N VAL A 3 -15.60 6.27 -5.88
CA VAL A 3 -16.43 5.16 -6.38
C VAL A 3 -16.69 4.16 -5.25
N SER A 4 -17.80 3.42 -5.33
CA SER A 4 -18.18 2.36 -4.39
C SER A 4 -19.01 1.30 -5.11
N GLY A 5 -19.41 0.27 -4.42
CA GLY A 5 -20.21 -0.81 -4.96
C GLY A 5 -19.39 -1.94 -5.62
N PRO A 6 -20.06 -3.01 -6.06
CA PRO A 6 -19.42 -4.19 -6.64
C PRO A 6 -18.70 -3.88 -7.96
N HIS A 7 -19.11 -2.84 -8.67
CA HIS A 7 -18.52 -2.43 -9.96
C HIS A 7 -17.48 -1.33 -9.85
N ARG A 8 -17.05 -0.95 -8.63
CA ARG A 8 -16.14 0.18 -8.37
C ARG A 8 -14.85 0.20 -9.20
N PHE A 9 -14.31 -0.96 -9.59
CA PHE A 9 -13.13 -1.04 -10.45
C PHE A 9 -13.46 -0.68 -11.91
N ALA A 10 -14.59 -1.17 -12.43
CA ALA A 10 -15.05 -0.85 -13.77
C ALA A 10 -15.45 0.64 -13.88
N ASP A 11 -16.13 1.17 -12.85
CA ASP A 11 -16.52 2.58 -12.75
C ASP A 11 -15.31 3.49 -12.70
N ALA A 12 -14.28 3.11 -11.93
CA ALA A 12 -13.02 3.83 -11.86
C ALA A 12 -12.30 3.87 -13.22
N ARG A 13 -12.24 2.74 -13.92
CA ARG A 13 -11.66 2.63 -15.26
C ARG A 13 -12.42 3.50 -16.26
N HIS A 14 -13.75 3.42 -16.26
CA HIS A 14 -14.59 4.22 -17.14
C HIS A 14 -14.44 5.73 -16.87
N TRP A 15 -14.47 6.13 -15.61
CA TRP A 15 -14.23 7.50 -15.23
C TRP A 15 -12.85 8.00 -15.70
N TRP A 16 -11.80 7.20 -15.49
CA TRP A 16 -10.44 7.52 -15.94
C TRP A 16 -10.35 7.72 -17.45
N GLN A 17 -10.93 6.83 -18.24
CA GLN A 17 -10.99 6.94 -19.70
C GLN A 17 -11.66 8.26 -20.13
N LYS A 18 -12.79 8.61 -19.53
CA LYS A 18 -13.47 9.89 -19.78
C LYS A 18 -12.63 11.11 -19.40
N GLN A 19 -11.77 11.02 -18.39
CA GLN A 19 -10.87 12.14 -18.08
C GLN A 19 -9.77 12.26 -19.14
N LEU A 20 -9.20 11.15 -19.60
CA LEU A 20 -8.16 11.16 -20.63
C LEU A 20 -8.65 11.75 -21.95
N GLU A 21 -9.90 11.49 -22.36
CA GLU A 21 -10.50 12.05 -23.58
C GLU A 21 -10.56 13.59 -23.57
N LYS A 22 -10.54 14.21 -22.39
CA LYS A 22 -10.56 15.69 -22.25
C LYS A 22 -9.17 16.32 -22.30
N LEU A 23 -8.11 15.52 -22.30
CA LEU A 23 -6.74 15.99 -22.21
C LEU A 23 -6.05 15.96 -23.57
N ALA A 24 -5.50 17.10 -24.00
CA ALA A 24 -4.47 17.13 -25.04
C ALA A 24 -3.11 16.87 -24.38
N VAL A 25 -2.54 15.68 -24.62
CA VAL A 25 -1.30 15.26 -23.96
C VAL A 25 -0.11 15.55 -24.84
N ASN A 26 0.82 16.38 -24.35
CA ASN A 26 2.16 16.54 -24.92
C ASN A 26 3.17 15.87 -23.98
N ASN A 27 3.69 14.72 -24.37
CA ASN A 27 4.65 13.95 -23.59
C ASN A 27 6.00 13.84 -24.31
N THR A 28 6.98 14.57 -23.82
CA THR A 28 8.33 14.63 -24.37
C THR A 28 9.33 13.66 -23.70
N VAL A 29 8.94 13.04 -22.59
CA VAL A 29 9.85 12.23 -21.77
C VAL A 29 9.75 10.73 -22.07
N HIS A 30 8.70 10.22 -22.56
CA HIS A 30 8.43 8.82 -22.91
C HIS A 30 8.93 7.79 -21.87
N GLY A 31 8.03 7.28 -21.04
CA GLY A 31 8.38 6.29 -20.04
C GLY A 31 7.20 5.89 -19.16
N SER A 32 7.42 4.88 -18.35
CA SER A 32 6.41 4.45 -17.37
C SER A 32 6.25 5.52 -16.28
N GLY A 33 5.03 6.02 -16.08
CA GLY A 33 4.70 7.06 -15.10
C GLY A 33 4.87 8.50 -15.63
N THR A 34 5.19 8.68 -16.91
CA THR A 34 5.15 9.98 -17.59
C THR A 34 3.77 10.22 -18.20
N GLY A 35 3.36 11.48 -18.30
CA GLY A 35 2.00 11.84 -18.73
C GLY A 35 0.98 11.79 -17.58
N PRO A 36 -0.33 11.82 -17.89
CA PRO A 36 -1.38 11.74 -16.89
C PRO A 36 -1.31 10.44 -16.11
N VAL A 37 -1.47 10.53 -14.79
CA VAL A 37 -1.53 9.36 -13.90
C VAL A 37 -2.74 9.45 -12.97
N LEU A 38 -3.29 8.30 -12.63
CA LEU A 38 -4.35 8.14 -11.64
C LEU A 38 -3.79 7.44 -10.42
N PHE A 39 -3.86 8.06 -9.27
CA PHE A 39 -3.66 7.41 -7.98
C PHE A 39 -5.00 6.95 -7.43
N SER A 40 -5.07 5.71 -6.97
CA SER A 40 -6.31 5.16 -6.43
C SER A 40 -6.06 4.42 -5.13
N SER A 41 -7.04 4.50 -4.23
CA SER A 41 -7.13 3.69 -3.02
C SER A 41 -8.48 3.01 -3.04
N PHE A 42 -8.49 1.71 -3.33
CA PHE A 42 -9.71 0.92 -3.34
C PHE A 42 -9.97 0.33 -1.96
N SER A 43 -11.21 0.48 -1.50
CA SER A 43 -11.68 -0.19 -0.29
C SER A 43 -11.76 -1.70 -0.50
N PHE A 44 -11.56 -2.47 0.58
CA PHE A 44 -11.76 -3.91 0.55
C PHE A 44 -13.25 -4.25 0.39
N SER A 45 -14.10 -3.66 1.22
CA SER A 45 -15.54 -3.81 1.10
C SER A 45 -16.11 -2.99 -0.05
N PRO A 46 -17.02 -3.54 -0.87
CA PRO A 46 -17.70 -2.79 -1.90
C PRO A 46 -18.63 -1.68 -1.35
N GLU A 47 -19.08 -1.80 -0.11
CA GLU A 47 -19.93 -0.80 0.55
C GLU A 47 -19.13 0.47 0.92
N ASP A 48 -17.82 0.33 1.07
CA ASP A 48 -16.94 1.43 1.44
C ASP A 48 -16.50 2.26 0.24
N VAL A 49 -16.10 3.48 0.52
CA VAL A 49 -15.67 4.45 -0.50
C VAL A 49 -14.24 4.20 -0.94
N SER A 50 -14.04 4.08 -2.23
CA SER A 50 -12.74 4.08 -2.89
C SER A 50 -12.43 5.47 -3.45
N VAL A 51 -11.19 5.92 -3.37
CA VAL A 51 -10.76 7.27 -3.73
C VAL A 51 -9.89 7.26 -4.98
N LEU A 52 -10.22 8.15 -5.92
CA LEU A 52 -9.51 8.32 -7.19
C LEU A 52 -8.99 9.78 -7.27
N VAL A 53 -7.69 9.93 -7.47
CA VAL A 53 -7.01 11.24 -7.52
C VAL A 53 -6.22 11.37 -8.81
N ILE A 54 -6.54 12.41 -9.60
CA ILE A 54 -5.70 12.89 -10.70
C ILE A 54 -4.96 14.11 -10.16
N PRO A 55 -3.66 14.03 -9.89
CA PRO A 55 -2.91 15.18 -9.41
C PRO A 55 -2.77 16.24 -10.50
N GLN A 56 -2.87 17.50 -10.11
CA GLN A 56 -2.58 18.61 -11.01
C GLN A 56 -1.10 18.64 -11.41
N VAL A 57 -0.22 18.29 -10.49
CA VAL A 57 1.24 18.20 -10.71
C VAL A 57 1.75 16.88 -10.19
N VAL A 58 2.52 16.21 -11.02
CA VAL A 58 3.25 14.97 -10.65
C VAL A 58 4.72 15.19 -10.93
N VAL A 59 5.55 14.97 -9.92
CA VAL A 59 7.01 14.87 -10.07
C VAL A 59 7.40 13.42 -9.98
N GLY A 60 8.07 12.94 -10.99
CA GLY A 60 8.58 11.56 -11.03
C GLY A 60 10.10 11.52 -11.15
N THR A 61 10.70 10.47 -10.59
CA THR A 61 12.13 10.17 -10.76
C THR A 61 12.32 8.67 -10.95
N LYS A 62 13.20 8.31 -11.86
CA LYS A 62 13.56 6.92 -12.12
C LYS A 62 14.93 6.85 -12.79
N ALA A 63 15.81 5.99 -12.26
CA ALA A 63 17.15 5.77 -12.81
C ALA A 63 17.94 7.07 -13.08
N GLY A 64 17.92 7.98 -12.11
CA GLY A 64 18.64 9.26 -12.19
C GLY A 64 18.02 10.33 -13.10
N LYS A 65 16.88 10.03 -13.74
CA LYS A 65 16.09 10.99 -14.53
C LYS A 65 14.90 11.46 -13.75
N SER A 66 14.60 12.75 -13.78
CA SER A 66 13.43 13.34 -13.16
C SER A 66 12.58 14.03 -14.24
N TRP A 67 11.26 14.02 -14.03
CA TRP A 67 10.30 14.70 -14.90
C TRP A 67 9.18 15.31 -14.08
N MET A 68 8.47 16.24 -14.70
CA MET A 68 7.25 16.80 -14.16
C MET A 68 6.13 16.69 -15.20
N THR A 69 4.99 16.22 -14.78
CA THR A 69 3.73 16.28 -15.54
C THR A 69 2.80 17.24 -14.84
N TRP A 70 2.18 18.17 -15.56
CA TRP A 70 1.13 19.02 -15.01
C TRP A 70 -0.08 19.02 -15.91
N ILE A 71 -1.25 19.22 -15.31
CA ILE A 71 -2.55 19.29 -15.98
C ILE A 71 -3.10 20.70 -15.76
N GLY A 72 -3.31 21.44 -16.84
CA GLY A 72 -3.82 22.81 -16.84
C GLY A 72 -3.53 23.56 -18.12
N SER A 73 -4.12 24.75 -18.25
CA SER A 73 -3.82 25.70 -19.30
C SER A 73 -2.89 26.78 -18.76
N GLY A 74 -1.84 27.13 -19.51
CA GLY A 74 -0.94 28.23 -19.16
C GLY A 74 0.51 27.77 -18.88
N ALA A 75 1.23 28.59 -18.12
CA ALA A 75 2.64 28.36 -17.83
C ALA A 75 2.86 27.14 -16.89
N GLN A 76 4.01 26.51 -17.07
CA GLN A 76 4.47 25.44 -16.18
C GLN A 76 4.48 25.93 -14.71
N PRO A 77 3.92 25.15 -13.76
CA PRO A 77 3.96 25.51 -12.35
C PRO A 77 5.40 25.51 -11.82
N VAL A 78 5.72 26.51 -11.01
CA VAL A 78 7.00 26.56 -10.29
C VAL A 78 6.87 25.74 -9.02
N LEU A 79 7.77 24.76 -8.84
CA LEU A 79 7.82 23.97 -7.62
C LEU A 79 8.52 24.77 -6.51
N ASN A 80 7.89 24.87 -5.36
CA ASN A 80 8.57 25.36 -4.18
C ASN A 80 9.51 24.27 -3.66
N THR A 81 10.80 24.52 -3.64
CA THR A 81 11.84 23.61 -3.17
C THR A 81 12.31 23.92 -1.75
N THR A 82 11.66 24.88 -1.07
CA THR A 82 11.97 25.18 0.33
C THR A 82 11.63 23.98 1.20
N VAL A 83 12.64 23.46 1.87
CA VAL A 83 12.46 22.37 2.84
C VAL A 83 11.93 22.97 4.15
N GLU A 84 10.64 22.79 4.39
CA GLU A 84 10.06 23.10 5.69
C GLU A 84 10.45 22.05 6.71
N GLN A 85 10.78 22.50 7.92
CA GLN A 85 10.99 21.56 9.03
C GLN A 85 9.63 21.07 9.53
N LEU A 86 9.21 19.92 9.02
CA LEU A 86 7.93 19.32 9.34
C LEU A 86 8.00 18.61 10.70
N SER A 87 7.01 18.83 11.55
CA SER A 87 6.86 18.10 12.81
C SER A 87 5.39 17.83 13.09
N ASN A 88 5.10 16.62 13.50
CA ASN A 88 3.83 16.30 14.13
C ASN A 88 3.87 16.80 15.60
N GLY A 89 2.73 17.17 16.15
CA GLY A 89 2.61 17.56 17.56
C GLY A 89 2.88 16.38 18.51
N GLU A 90 2.69 16.63 19.79
CA GLU A 90 2.71 15.56 20.78
C GLU A 90 1.64 14.54 20.49
N MET A 91 2.04 13.28 20.40
CA MET A 91 1.14 12.16 20.13
C MET A 91 0.81 11.44 21.44
N LYS A 92 -0.48 11.17 21.62
CA LYS A 92 -0.99 10.37 22.74
C LYS A 92 -1.61 9.09 22.18
N TRP A 93 -1.16 7.98 22.71
CA TRP A 93 -1.70 6.67 22.41
C TRP A 93 -2.94 6.44 23.23
N ASN A 94 -4.05 6.17 22.58
CA ASN A 94 -5.30 5.83 23.24
C ASN A 94 -5.38 4.31 23.35
N GLU A 95 -5.01 3.78 24.51
CA GLU A 95 -5.20 2.36 24.81
C GLU A 95 -6.63 2.16 25.32
N GLU A 96 -7.39 1.31 24.64
CA GLU A 96 -8.69 0.90 25.14
C GLU A 96 -8.52 -0.03 26.33
N PRO A 97 -9.22 0.22 27.45
CA PRO A 97 -9.26 -0.71 28.56
C PRO A 97 -9.69 -2.10 28.08
N GLN A 98 -8.97 -3.15 28.45
CA GLN A 98 -9.22 -4.54 28.05
C GLN A 98 -8.90 -4.93 26.59
N ALA A 99 -8.27 -4.08 25.81
CA ALA A 99 -7.89 -4.42 24.42
C ALA A 99 -7.11 -5.73 24.32
N ASP A 100 -6.23 -6.00 25.26
CA ASP A 100 -5.46 -7.25 25.31
C ASP A 100 -6.30 -8.49 25.64
N VAL A 101 -7.29 -8.37 26.50
CA VAL A 101 -8.22 -9.47 26.83
C VAL A 101 -9.08 -9.81 25.61
N GLN A 102 -9.63 -8.79 24.96
CA GLN A 102 -10.43 -8.96 23.74
C GLN A 102 -9.60 -9.55 22.61
N TRP A 103 -8.34 -9.12 22.45
CA TRP A 103 -7.44 -9.70 21.48
C TRP A 103 -7.19 -11.18 21.70
N LYS A 104 -6.83 -11.57 22.91
CA LYS A 104 -6.65 -12.99 23.28
C LYS A 104 -7.89 -13.84 23.01
N GLN A 105 -9.08 -13.29 23.31
CA GLN A 105 -10.35 -13.97 23.05
C GLN A 105 -10.60 -14.15 21.54
N ARG A 106 -10.33 -13.12 20.71
CA ARG A 106 -10.44 -13.22 19.25
C ARG A 106 -9.51 -14.29 18.70
N VAL A 107 -8.26 -14.33 19.17
CA VAL A 107 -7.28 -15.37 18.78
C VAL A 107 -7.79 -16.76 19.17
N SER A 108 -8.26 -16.97 20.41
CA SER A 108 -8.79 -18.25 20.86
C SER A 108 -10.00 -18.69 20.03
N THR A 109 -10.89 -17.77 19.69
CA THR A 109 -12.05 -18.06 18.83
C THR A 109 -11.60 -18.46 17.41
N ALA A 110 -10.64 -17.76 16.84
CA ALA A 110 -10.10 -18.09 15.52
C ALA A 110 -9.46 -19.49 15.49
N VAL A 111 -8.64 -19.81 16.49
CA VAL A 111 -8.04 -21.14 16.64
C VAL A 111 -9.09 -22.24 16.75
N SER A 112 -10.14 -22.02 17.56
CA SER A 112 -11.23 -22.98 17.69
C SER A 112 -11.98 -23.22 16.39
N ARG A 113 -12.17 -22.19 15.56
CA ARG A 113 -12.81 -22.31 14.24
C ARG A 113 -11.94 -23.06 13.23
N ILE A 114 -10.62 -22.84 13.26
CA ILE A 114 -9.66 -23.59 12.44
C ILE A 114 -9.69 -25.07 12.83
N GLN A 115 -9.66 -25.38 14.13
CA GLN A 115 -9.72 -26.77 14.62
C GLN A 115 -11.01 -27.51 14.25
N LYS A 116 -12.12 -26.77 14.05
CA LYS A 116 -13.40 -27.34 13.60
C LYS A 116 -13.50 -27.47 12.08
N GLY A 117 -12.51 -26.97 11.33
CA GLY A 117 -12.54 -26.95 9.87
C GLY A 117 -13.43 -25.87 9.26
N ASP A 118 -13.86 -24.87 10.05
CA ASP A 118 -14.61 -23.71 9.53
C ASP A 118 -13.75 -22.74 8.72
N LEU A 119 -12.42 -22.77 8.97
CA LEU A 119 -11.42 -21.92 8.37
C LEU A 119 -10.11 -22.71 8.24
N ASP A 120 -9.40 -22.51 7.14
CA ASP A 120 -8.03 -23.03 6.98
C ASP A 120 -7.00 -22.07 7.57
N LYS A 121 -7.20 -20.77 7.36
CA LYS A 121 -6.32 -19.69 7.81
C LYS A 121 -7.10 -18.41 8.05
N VAL A 122 -6.65 -17.61 9.01
CA VAL A 122 -7.12 -16.23 9.20
C VAL A 122 -5.99 -15.34 9.70
N VAL A 123 -5.92 -14.12 9.19
CA VAL A 123 -5.06 -13.07 9.72
C VAL A 123 -5.90 -12.12 10.54
N LEU A 124 -5.56 -11.97 11.82
CA LEU A 124 -6.24 -11.05 12.72
C LEU A 124 -5.51 -9.71 12.76
N ALA A 125 -6.25 -8.63 12.81
CA ALA A 125 -5.74 -7.28 12.96
C ALA A 125 -6.44 -6.54 14.10
N ARG A 126 -5.74 -5.57 14.67
CA ARG A 126 -6.31 -4.57 15.58
C ARG A 126 -5.82 -3.19 15.20
N ASP A 127 -6.60 -2.20 15.46
CA ASP A 127 -6.27 -0.79 15.31
C ASP A 127 -5.85 -0.19 16.66
N ILE A 128 -5.07 0.89 16.58
CA ILE A 128 -4.67 1.72 17.71
C ILE A 128 -4.92 3.16 17.31
N THR A 129 -5.66 3.89 18.11
CA THR A 129 -5.92 5.30 17.88
C THR A 129 -4.84 6.16 18.52
N VAL A 130 -4.32 7.09 17.74
CA VAL A 130 -3.36 8.10 18.21
C VAL A 130 -3.98 9.47 18.04
N SER A 131 -3.97 10.27 19.10
CA SER A 131 -4.39 11.67 19.08
C SER A 131 -3.19 12.58 19.08
N SER A 132 -3.28 13.69 18.38
CA SER A 132 -2.24 14.73 18.39
C SER A 132 -2.85 16.10 18.67
N ASN A 133 -2.11 16.97 19.33
CA ASN A 133 -2.48 18.37 19.58
C ASN A 133 -2.35 19.27 18.33
N LYS A 134 -1.82 18.74 17.23
CA LYS A 134 -1.73 19.39 15.91
C LYS A 134 -2.21 18.44 14.83
N ALA A 135 -2.56 18.96 13.66
CA ALA A 135 -2.84 18.15 12.50
C ALA A 135 -1.62 17.26 12.16
N ILE A 136 -1.88 15.97 11.97
CA ILE A 136 -0.83 15.01 11.60
C ILE A 136 -0.46 15.23 10.14
N ASP A 137 0.80 15.60 9.89
CA ASP A 137 1.31 15.78 8.53
C ASP A 137 1.80 14.42 7.98
N PRO A 138 1.19 13.90 6.92
CA PRO A 138 1.57 12.62 6.32
C PRO A 138 3.01 12.60 5.79
N ARG A 139 3.59 13.76 5.45
CA ARG A 139 4.97 13.85 4.94
C ARG A 139 5.98 13.45 6.01
N VAL A 140 5.71 13.75 7.28
CA VAL A 140 6.56 13.33 8.41
C VAL A 140 6.59 11.81 8.52
N ILE A 141 5.43 11.18 8.42
CA ILE A 141 5.29 9.72 8.48
C ILE A 141 5.99 9.08 7.28
N LEU A 142 5.73 9.57 6.06
CA LEU A 142 6.35 9.07 4.84
C LEU A 142 7.88 9.16 4.88
N ASN A 143 8.43 10.28 5.36
CA ASN A 143 9.86 10.46 5.47
C ASN A 143 10.48 9.43 6.44
N LYS A 144 9.86 9.22 7.59
CA LYS A 144 10.29 8.20 8.55
C LYS A 144 10.24 6.80 7.93
N LEU A 145 9.14 6.44 7.27
CA LEU A 145 8.99 5.16 6.58
C LEU A 145 10.02 5.00 5.43
N ALA A 146 10.39 6.09 4.75
CA ALA A 146 11.37 6.04 3.68
C ALA A 146 12.79 5.75 4.19
N VAL A 147 13.13 6.27 5.36
CA VAL A 147 14.42 6.02 6.01
C VAL A 147 14.49 4.62 6.63
N GLU A 148 13.46 4.24 7.39
CA GLU A 148 13.45 2.97 8.13
C GLU A 148 13.21 1.75 7.23
N TYR A 149 12.44 1.90 6.15
CA TYR A 149 12.06 0.80 5.24
C TYR A 149 12.38 1.12 3.77
N PRO A 150 13.65 1.30 3.39
CA PRO A 150 14.04 1.79 2.06
C PRO A 150 13.58 0.91 0.90
N THR A 151 13.39 -0.38 1.12
CA THR A 151 13.04 -1.38 0.08
C THR A 151 11.53 -1.58 -0.13
N THR A 152 10.69 -0.85 0.59
CA THR A 152 9.23 -0.96 0.48
C THR A 152 8.64 0.10 -0.46
N TRP A 153 7.43 -0.12 -0.96
CA TRP A 153 6.62 0.92 -1.59
C TRP A 153 5.97 1.79 -0.52
N LYS A 154 6.19 3.08 -0.59
CA LYS A 154 5.54 4.08 0.28
C LYS A 154 4.40 4.71 -0.50
N PHE A 155 3.30 4.93 0.19
CA PHE A 155 2.13 5.55 -0.40
C PHE A 155 1.46 6.52 0.58
N ALA A 156 0.85 7.56 -0.01
CA ALA A 156 -0.09 8.43 0.70
C ALA A 156 -1.21 8.81 -0.28
N ASN A 157 -2.44 8.56 0.11
CA ASN A 157 -3.62 8.92 -0.69
C ASN A 157 -4.79 9.24 0.25
N SER A 158 -5.26 10.49 0.23
CA SER A 158 -6.46 10.91 0.97
C SER A 158 -6.48 10.50 2.45
N GLY A 159 -5.37 10.68 3.15
CA GLY A 159 -5.23 10.35 4.58
C GLY A 159 -4.72 8.94 4.86
N LEU A 160 -4.80 8.01 3.94
CA LEU A 160 -4.16 6.70 4.06
C LEU A 160 -2.66 6.83 3.76
N VAL A 161 -1.81 6.46 4.73
CA VAL A 161 -0.35 6.51 4.62
C VAL A 161 0.23 5.18 5.05
N GLY A 162 1.21 4.69 4.30
CA GLY A 162 1.83 3.42 4.66
C GLY A 162 3.07 3.06 3.83
N ALA A 163 3.63 1.91 4.17
CA ALA A 163 4.69 1.26 3.42
C ALA A 163 4.42 -0.25 3.35
N THR A 164 4.67 -0.85 2.20
CA THR A 164 4.47 -2.29 1.99
C THR A 164 5.58 -2.90 1.16
N PRO A 165 6.08 -4.09 1.48
CA PRO A 165 6.98 -4.87 0.65
C PRO A 165 6.23 -5.70 -0.40
N GLU A 166 4.90 -5.79 -0.31
CA GLU A 166 4.07 -6.69 -1.09
C GLU A 166 3.48 -5.98 -2.31
N LEU A 167 3.53 -6.65 -3.45
CA LEU A 167 2.95 -6.18 -4.71
C LEU A 167 1.76 -7.05 -5.06
N LEU A 168 0.54 -6.53 -4.85
CA LEU A 168 -0.67 -7.27 -5.20
C LEU A 168 -0.67 -7.62 -6.70
N LEU A 169 -0.55 -6.62 -7.57
CA LEU A 169 -0.56 -6.83 -9.00
C LEU A 169 0.15 -5.70 -9.75
N ARG A 170 0.93 -6.07 -10.76
CA ARG A 170 1.45 -5.16 -11.78
C ARG A 170 1.13 -5.73 -13.15
N LEU A 171 0.42 -4.96 -13.97
CA LEU A 171 0.26 -5.23 -15.39
C LEU A 171 1.17 -4.28 -16.17
N SER A 172 2.11 -4.80 -16.94
CA SER A 172 3.01 -4.01 -17.75
C SER A 172 3.35 -4.74 -19.05
N ARG A 173 3.07 -4.11 -20.18
CA ARG A 173 3.34 -4.67 -21.52
C ARG A 173 2.77 -6.07 -21.73
N GLY A 174 1.55 -6.31 -21.24
CA GLY A 174 0.90 -7.62 -21.33
C GLY A 174 1.38 -8.65 -20.30
N MET A 175 2.35 -8.32 -19.45
CA MET A 175 2.84 -9.19 -18.39
C MET A 175 2.23 -8.82 -17.05
N VAL A 176 1.63 -9.79 -16.39
CA VAL A 176 1.14 -9.70 -15.01
C VAL A 176 2.25 -10.16 -14.06
N THR A 177 2.47 -9.41 -13.00
CA THR A 177 3.41 -9.75 -11.93
C THR A 177 2.74 -9.51 -10.59
N SER A 178 2.84 -10.48 -9.69
CA SER A 178 2.48 -10.36 -8.28
C SER A 178 3.70 -10.71 -7.42
N ARG A 179 3.76 -10.16 -6.21
CA ARG A 179 4.74 -10.56 -5.19
C ARG A 179 3.99 -10.85 -3.92
N VAL A 180 3.90 -12.10 -3.61
CA VAL A 180 3.28 -12.62 -2.39
C VAL A 180 4.36 -12.86 -1.35
N LEU A 181 4.15 -12.38 -0.14
CA LEU A 181 5.06 -12.57 0.99
C LEU A 181 4.26 -13.10 2.18
N ALA A 182 4.78 -14.14 2.82
CA ALA A 182 4.28 -14.65 4.08
C ALA A 182 5.45 -15.22 4.90
N GLY A 183 5.31 -15.20 6.23
CA GLY A 183 6.39 -15.49 7.15
C GLY A 183 7.32 -14.30 7.36
N THR A 184 7.69 -14.04 8.60
CA THR A 184 8.55 -12.90 8.95
C THR A 184 9.50 -13.28 10.07
N ILE A 185 10.77 -12.89 9.91
CA ILE A 185 11.77 -13.02 10.94
C ILE A 185 12.54 -11.71 11.10
N SER A 186 12.81 -11.32 12.34
CA SER A 186 13.51 -10.06 12.62
C SER A 186 15.00 -10.19 12.32
N LYS A 187 15.57 -9.15 11.66
CA LYS A 187 17.02 -9.03 11.50
C LYS A 187 17.66 -8.60 12.82
N THR A 188 18.85 -9.11 13.07
CA THR A 188 19.68 -8.76 14.25
C THR A 188 20.73 -7.70 13.93
N GLY A 189 21.06 -7.51 12.64
CA GLY A 189 22.15 -6.67 12.14
C GLY A 189 23.52 -7.40 12.14
N ASP A 190 23.55 -8.68 12.49
CA ASP A 190 24.71 -9.56 12.38
C ASP A 190 24.51 -10.49 11.18
N ASP A 191 25.32 -10.37 10.15
CA ASP A 191 25.14 -11.08 8.88
C ASP A 191 25.12 -12.61 9.04
N ALA A 192 25.93 -13.17 9.95
CA ALA A 192 25.98 -14.61 10.16
C ALA A 192 24.71 -15.12 10.86
N LYS A 193 24.22 -14.38 11.85
CA LYS A 193 22.95 -14.70 12.53
C LYS A 193 21.78 -14.51 11.60
N ASP A 194 21.77 -13.43 10.84
CA ASP A 194 20.68 -13.11 9.89
C ASP A 194 20.60 -14.19 8.79
N LEU A 195 21.75 -14.71 8.31
CA LEU A 195 21.77 -15.84 7.38
C LEU A 195 21.21 -17.13 8.00
N ALA A 196 21.56 -17.42 9.24
CA ALA A 196 21.04 -18.57 9.98
C ALA A 196 19.52 -18.47 10.21
N LEU A 197 19.04 -17.27 10.56
CA LEU A 197 17.62 -16.97 10.73
C LEU A 197 16.86 -17.11 9.40
N ALA A 198 17.39 -16.58 8.30
CA ALA A 198 16.82 -16.75 6.96
C ALA A 198 16.72 -18.24 6.58
N GLY A 199 17.75 -19.04 6.88
CA GLY A 199 17.73 -20.49 6.68
C GLY A 199 16.71 -21.21 7.57
N SER A 200 16.44 -20.72 8.78
CA SER A 200 15.39 -21.22 9.66
C SER A 200 14.00 -20.93 9.10
N LEU A 201 13.76 -19.69 8.65
CA LEU A 201 12.50 -19.30 8.03
C LEU A 201 12.21 -20.14 6.77
N ALA A 202 13.20 -20.33 5.91
CA ALA A 202 13.06 -21.13 4.69
C ALA A 202 12.77 -22.62 4.93
N ARG A 203 13.03 -23.14 6.13
CA ARG A 203 12.75 -24.52 6.53
C ARG A 203 11.56 -24.67 7.47
N SER A 204 10.92 -23.58 7.85
CA SER A 204 9.74 -23.59 8.72
C SER A 204 8.54 -24.12 7.94
N SER A 205 8.04 -25.29 8.30
CA SER A 205 6.84 -25.86 7.66
C SER A 205 5.63 -24.96 7.80
N LYS A 206 5.47 -24.32 8.96
CA LYS A 206 4.40 -23.36 9.22
C LYS A 206 4.46 -22.16 8.26
N ASP A 207 5.64 -21.55 8.10
CA ASP A 207 5.79 -20.37 7.26
C ASP A 207 5.69 -20.72 5.76
N LEU A 208 6.15 -21.90 5.37
CA LEU A 208 5.98 -22.42 4.01
C LEU A 208 4.51 -22.68 3.68
N GLU A 209 3.76 -23.32 4.58
CA GLU A 209 2.32 -23.55 4.43
C GLU A 209 1.56 -22.22 4.35
N GLU A 210 1.90 -21.27 5.22
CA GLU A 210 1.32 -19.92 5.18
C GLU A 210 1.57 -19.21 3.83
N HIS A 211 2.78 -19.34 3.30
CA HIS A 211 3.15 -18.79 2.00
C HIS A 211 2.37 -19.47 0.86
N GLU A 212 2.22 -20.80 0.90
CA GLU A 212 1.50 -21.55 -0.13
C GLU A 212 0.02 -21.13 -0.23
N TYR A 213 -0.67 -20.93 0.88
CA TYR A 213 -2.05 -20.40 0.87
C TYR A 213 -2.14 -19.05 0.16
N ALA A 214 -1.23 -18.15 0.44
CA ALA A 214 -1.22 -16.82 -0.15
C ALA A 214 -0.91 -16.87 -1.65
N VAL A 215 0.07 -17.68 -2.07
CA VAL A 215 0.42 -17.88 -3.50
C VAL A 215 -0.74 -18.50 -4.27
N ARG A 216 -1.35 -19.56 -3.74
CA ARG A 216 -2.49 -20.24 -4.37
C ARG A 216 -3.67 -19.30 -4.56
N SER A 217 -4.03 -18.52 -3.55
CA SER A 217 -5.12 -17.54 -3.61
C SER A 217 -4.94 -16.53 -4.74
N VAL A 218 -3.71 -16.04 -4.97
CA VAL A 218 -3.43 -15.11 -6.07
C VAL A 218 -3.40 -15.82 -7.42
N ALA A 219 -2.82 -17.03 -7.50
CA ALA A 219 -2.76 -17.81 -8.72
C ALA A 219 -4.17 -18.16 -9.23
N ASP A 220 -5.03 -18.69 -8.37
CA ASP A 220 -6.41 -19.05 -8.70
C ASP A 220 -7.23 -17.83 -9.14
N ALA A 221 -6.97 -16.66 -8.55
CA ALA A 221 -7.66 -15.43 -8.94
C ALA A 221 -7.21 -14.89 -10.31
N ILE A 222 -6.00 -15.20 -10.77
CA ILE A 222 -5.45 -14.74 -12.06
C ILE A 222 -5.67 -15.75 -13.18
N GLU A 223 -5.77 -17.05 -12.87
CA GLU A 223 -5.87 -18.13 -13.86
C GLU A 223 -6.96 -17.93 -14.94
N PRO A 224 -8.15 -17.34 -14.64
CA PRO A 224 -9.20 -17.12 -15.65
C PRO A 224 -8.87 -16.06 -16.71
N PHE A 225 -7.77 -15.30 -16.57
CA PHE A 225 -7.39 -14.16 -17.43
C PHE A 225 -6.11 -14.44 -18.22
#